data_dbe92abca510c19e2d2d28e4c05a4c62
#
_entry.id   dbe92abca510c19e2d2d28e4c05a4c62
#
_cell.length_a   1.000
_cell.length_b   1.000
_cell.length_c   1.000
_cell.angle_alpha   90.00
_cell.angle_beta   90.00
_cell.angle_gamma   90.00
#
_symmetry.space_group_name_H-M   'P 1'
#
loop_
_entity.id
_entity.type
_entity.pdbx_description
1 polymer ?
#
loop_
_entity_poly.entity_id
_entity_poly.type
_entity_poly.pdbx_seq_one_letter_code
_entity_poly.pdbx_strand_id
1 'polypeptide(L)'
;MNKLYKNLQDLLEQKIGLYERFIQLLNEEWKCITDYSYDGLQEIIAKKDDQVMQMQILEKNRLSLMKKIETDLKVGQSGLTLKKLIQNKDNPYRINLSKCRNKLLSKIQIINLLSAKIKALMDHSALSLKKSLAFIHSEGEKANSPYESNGQVSEGSLQSRMV
;
A
#
# COMPACT_ATOMS: atom_id res chain seq x y z
N MET A 1 6.13 -14.19 -33.09
CA MET A 1 7.01 -13.25 -32.29
C MET A 1 6.44 -11.83 -32.19
N ASN A 2 6.22 -11.09 -33.28
CA ASN A 2 5.71 -9.70 -33.20
C ASN A 2 4.41 -9.56 -32.40
N LYS A 3 3.46 -10.50 -32.57
CA LYS A 3 2.20 -10.51 -31.81
C LYS A 3 2.42 -10.69 -30.29
N LEU A 4 3.38 -11.54 -29.90
CA LEU A 4 3.69 -11.75 -28.48
C LEU A 4 4.35 -10.51 -27.86
N TYR A 5 5.26 -9.85 -28.56
CA TYR A 5 5.86 -8.61 -28.10
C TYR A 5 4.84 -7.48 -27.96
N LYS A 6 3.92 -7.36 -28.94
CA LYS A 6 2.82 -6.40 -28.85
C LYS A 6 1.92 -6.69 -27.65
N ASN A 7 1.50 -7.94 -27.46
CA ASN A 7 0.67 -8.32 -26.31
C ASN A 7 1.39 -8.02 -24.99
N LEU A 8 2.71 -8.21 -24.92
CA LEU A 8 3.50 -7.86 -23.72
C LEU A 8 3.51 -6.35 -23.49
N GLN A 9 3.68 -5.55 -24.54
CA GLN A 9 3.60 -4.09 -24.43
C GLN A 9 2.23 -3.66 -23.93
N ASP A 10 1.14 -4.14 -24.54
CA ASP A 10 -0.24 -3.80 -24.17
C ASP A 10 -0.52 -4.15 -22.69
N LEU A 11 -0.01 -5.30 -22.23
CA LEU A 11 -0.14 -5.73 -20.84
C LEU A 11 0.66 -4.83 -19.87
N LEU A 12 1.85 -4.40 -20.26
CA LEU A 12 2.64 -3.47 -19.45
C LEU A 12 2.00 -2.09 -19.39
N GLU A 13 1.38 -1.62 -20.47
CA GLU A 13 0.61 -0.37 -20.50
C GLU A 13 -0.63 -0.44 -19.59
N GLN A 14 -1.36 -1.56 -19.61
CA GLN A 14 -2.44 -1.79 -18.64
C GLN A 14 -1.94 -1.75 -17.18
N LYS A 15 -0.78 -2.36 -16.92
CA LYS A 15 -0.16 -2.34 -15.59
C LYS A 15 0.24 -0.93 -15.16
N ILE A 16 0.75 -0.10 -16.08
CA ILE A 16 1.02 1.31 -15.81
C ILE A 16 -0.26 2.05 -15.40
N GLY A 17 -1.36 1.85 -16.12
CA GLY A 17 -2.66 2.44 -15.78
C GLY A 17 -3.19 2.01 -14.42
N LEU A 18 -3.00 0.73 -14.02
CA LEU A 18 -3.34 0.26 -12.68
C LEU A 18 -2.50 0.95 -11.60
N TYR A 19 -1.20 1.10 -11.81
CA TYR A 19 -0.32 1.78 -10.86
C TYR A 19 -0.67 3.26 -10.71
N GLU A 20 -1.07 3.93 -11.78
CA GLU A 20 -1.56 5.33 -11.74
C GLU A 20 -2.82 5.45 -10.88
N ARG A 21 -3.80 4.58 -11.08
CA ARG A 21 -5.00 4.54 -10.23
C ARG A 21 -4.66 4.22 -8.77
N PHE A 22 -3.75 3.30 -8.53
CA PHE A 22 -3.31 2.96 -7.18
C PHE A 22 -2.63 4.13 -6.46
N ILE A 23 -1.81 4.91 -7.18
CA ILE A 23 -1.21 6.15 -6.66
C ILE A 23 -2.29 7.16 -6.27
N GLN A 24 -3.34 7.31 -7.08
CA GLN A 24 -4.47 8.17 -6.74
C GLN A 24 -5.17 7.71 -5.45
N LEU A 25 -5.42 6.40 -5.32
CA LEU A 25 -6.01 5.83 -4.10
C LEU A 25 -5.14 6.06 -2.86
N LEU A 26 -3.81 5.96 -2.99
CA LEU A 26 -2.89 6.27 -1.89
C LEU A 26 -2.96 7.75 -1.46
N ASN A 27 -3.09 8.67 -2.41
CA ASN A 27 -3.27 10.08 -2.09
C ASN A 27 -4.64 10.37 -1.43
N GLU A 28 -5.70 9.70 -1.88
CA GLU A 28 -7.02 9.77 -1.25
C GLU A 28 -7.00 9.17 0.16
N GLU A 29 -6.31 8.04 0.35
CA GLU A 29 -6.10 7.41 1.67
C GLU A 29 -5.41 8.37 2.63
N TRP A 30 -4.32 8.99 2.20
CA TRP A 30 -3.63 10.02 2.99
C TRP A 30 -4.59 11.12 3.43
N LYS A 31 -5.39 11.64 2.50
CA LYS A 31 -6.37 12.68 2.78
C LYS A 31 -7.43 12.21 3.78
N CYS A 32 -7.98 11.02 3.60
CA CYS A 32 -8.98 10.48 4.54
C CYS A 32 -8.42 10.33 5.95
N ILE A 33 -7.15 9.92 6.10
CA ILE A 33 -6.51 9.79 7.41
C ILE A 33 -6.31 11.17 8.03
N THR A 34 -5.84 12.16 7.25
CA THR A 34 -5.62 13.53 7.77
C THR A 34 -6.92 14.25 8.09
N ASP A 35 -7.99 13.99 7.36
CA ASP A 35 -9.31 14.57 7.57
C ASP A 35 -10.17 13.79 8.57
N TYR A 36 -9.63 12.70 9.17
CA TYR A 36 -10.35 11.81 10.09
C TYR A 36 -11.63 11.21 9.49
N SER A 37 -11.66 10.98 8.18
CA SER A 37 -12.80 10.38 7.46
C SER A 37 -12.74 8.86 7.50
N TYR A 38 -13.39 8.26 8.49
CA TYR A 38 -13.40 6.80 8.66
C TYR A 38 -14.13 6.07 7.51
N ASP A 39 -15.30 6.56 7.13
CA ASP A 39 -16.10 5.95 6.04
C ASP A 39 -15.37 6.04 4.71
N GLY A 40 -14.77 7.19 4.41
CA GLY A 40 -13.92 7.37 3.23
C GLY A 40 -12.71 6.43 3.22
N LEU A 41 -12.09 6.22 4.37
CA LEU A 41 -10.96 5.30 4.50
C LEU A 41 -11.35 3.85 4.21
N GLN A 42 -12.50 3.39 4.72
CA GLN A 42 -13.01 2.03 4.44
C GLN A 42 -13.28 1.82 2.95
N GLU A 43 -13.89 2.81 2.28
CA GLU A 43 -14.14 2.74 0.84
C GLU A 43 -12.85 2.65 0.03
N ILE A 44 -11.84 3.43 0.41
CA ILE A 44 -10.53 3.42 -0.28
C ILE A 44 -9.82 2.09 -0.06
N ILE A 45 -9.85 1.52 1.14
CA ILE A 45 -9.26 0.21 1.42
C ILE A 45 -9.88 -0.85 0.51
N ALA A 46 -11.21 -0.89 0.38
CA ALA A 46 -11.89 -1.82 -0.51
C ALA A 46 -11.49 -1.64 -1.98
N LYS A 47 -11.37 -0.40 -2.45
CA LYS A 47 -10.88 -0.09 -3.81
C LYS A 47 -9.43 -0.51 -4.01
N LYS A 48 -8.57 -0.35 -3.00
CA LYS A 48 -7.17 -0.81 -3.05
C LYS A 48 -7.07 -2.32 -3.15
N ASP A 49 -7.88 -3.06 -2.38
CA ASP A 49 -7.90 -4.52 -2.44
C ASP A 49 -8.29 -5.02 -3.83
N ASP A 50 -9.30 -4.42 -4.46
CA ASP A 50 -9.67 -4.72 -5.85
C ASP A 50 -8.53 -4.43 -6.83
N GLN A 51 -7.86 -3.29 -6.69
CA GLN A 51 -6.71 -2.93 -7.52
C GLN A 51 -5.55 -3.92 -7.36
N VAL A 52 -5.26 -4.36 -6.14
CA VAL A 52 -4.22 -5.36 -5.86
C VAL A 52 -4.57 -6.69 -6.54
N MET A 53 -5.83 -7.12 -6.47
CA MET A 53 -6.28 -8.32 -7.17
C MET A 53 -6.08 -8.22 -8.68
N GLN A 54 -6.44 -7.08 -9.29
CA GLN A 54 -6.22 -6.84 -10.73
C GLN A 54 -4.73 -6.86 -11.08
N MET A 55 -3.87 -6.27 -10.25
CA MET A 55 -2.42 -6.32 -10.43
C MET A 55 -1.87 -7.74 -10.40
N GLN A 56 -2.37 -8.59 -9.50
CA GLN A 56 -1.98 -10.00 -9.41
C GLN A 56 -2.38 -10.78 -10.67
N ILE A 57 -3.57 -10.53 -11.20
CA ILE A 57 -4.03 -11.15 -12.45
C ILE A 57 -3.13 -10.74 -13.62
N LEU A 58 -2.83 -9.45 -13.76
CA LEU A 58 -1.93 -8.96 -14.81
C LEU A 58 -0.52 -9.53 -14.67
N GLU A 59 -0.01 -9.68 -13.45
CA GLU A 59 1.31 -10.27 -13.22
C GLU A 59 1.34 -11.75 -13.63
N LYS A 60 0.31 -12.51 -13.30
CA LYS A 60 0.15 -13.90 -13.75
C LYS A 60 0.13 -13.99 -15.29
N ASN A 61 -0.62 -13.10 -15.94
CA ASN A 61 -0.68 -13.04 -17.40
C ASN A 61 0.68 -12.67 -18.00
N ARG A 62 1.41 -11.73 -17.39
CA ARG A 62 2.75 -11.35 -17.81
C ARG A 62 3.72 -12.55 -17.74
N LEU A 63 3.70 -13.26 -16.62
CA LEU A 63 4.57 -14.44 -16.44
C LEU A 63 4.26 -15.53 -17.47
N SER A 64 2.97 -15.79 -17.75
CA SER A 64 2.53 -16.74 -18.78
C SER A 64 3.01 -16.32 -20.16
N LEU A 65 2.89 -15.03 -20.49
CA LEU A 65 3.33 -14.50 -21.78
C LEU A 65 4.86 -14.55 -21.93
N MET A 66 5.60 -14.23 -20.87
CA MET A 66 7.06 -14.32 -20.84
C MET A 66 7.55 -15.76 -21.09
N LYS A 67 6.88 -16.76 -20.49
CA LYS A 67 7.18 -18.17 -20.76
C LYS A 67 6.96 -18.56 -22.24
N LYS A 68 5.88 -18.08 -22.85
CA LYS A 68 5.62 -18.31 -24.30
C LYS A 68 6.72 -17.69 -25.15
N ILE A 69 7.14 -16.47 -24.85
CA ILE A 69 8.22 -15.80 -25.57
C ILE A 69 9.56 -16.57 -25.37
N GLU A 70 9.83 -17.05 -24.18
CA GLU A 70 11.02 -17.85 -23.87
C GLU A 70 11.07 -19.14 -24.69
N THR A 71 9.94 -19.84 -24.78
CA THR A 71 9.80 -21.06 -25.60
C THR A 71 10.02 -20.77 -27.09
N ASP A 72 9.43 -19.70 -27.60
CA ASP A 72 9.56 -19.31 -29.03
C ASP A 72 10.99 -18.89 -29.39
N LEU A 73 11.69 -18.24 -28.47
CA LEU A 73 13.08 -17.82 -28.64
C LEU A 73 14.08 -18.96 -28.46
N LYS A 74 13.65 -20.15 -27.99
CA LYS A 74 14.51 -21.28 -27.66
C LYS A 74 15.66 -20.90 -26.71
N VAL A 75 15.44 -19.90 -25.88
CA VAL A 75 16.42 -19.49 -24.85
C VAL A 75 16.34 -20.52 -23.73
N GLY A 76 17.46 -21.23 -23.51
CA GLY A 76 17.52 -22.28 -22.49
C GLY A 76 17.17 -21.78 -21.08
N GLN A 77 16.95 -22.69 -20.15
CA GLN A 77 16.39 -22.58 -18.79
C GLN A 77 16.87 -21.45 -17.85
N SER A 78 17.51 -20.42 -18.38
CA SER A 78 18.10 -19.30 -17.58
C SER A 78 17.11 -18.19 -17.20
N GLY A 79 15.80 -18.39 -17.38
CA GLY A 79 14.76 -17.41 -17.05
C GLY A 79 14.83 -16.13 -17.90
N LEU A 80 13.89 -15.96 -18.81
CA LEU A 80 13.78 -14.75 -19.63
C LEU A 80 13.25 -13.60 -18.77
N THR A 81 14.03 -12.55 -18.62
CA THR A 81 13.59 -11.32 -17.94
C THR A 81 13.25 -10.22 -18.95
N LEU A 82 12.40 -9.27 -18.55
CA LEU A 82 12.09 -8.10 -19.39
C LEU A 82 13.37 -7.33 -19.76
N LYS A 83 14.36 -7.28 -18.85
CA LYS A 83 15.66 -6.65 -19.11
C LYS A 83 16.41 -7.35 -20.26
N LYS A 84 16.48 -8.67 -20.23
CA LYS A 84 17.11 -9.47 -21.31
C LYS A 84 16.39 -9.27 -22.65
N LEU A 85 15.04 -9.20 -22.60
CA LEU A 85 14.23 -8.99 -23.80
C LEU A 85 14.46 -7.61 -24.44
N ILE A 86 14.66 -6.56 -23.61
CA ILE A 86 14.98 -5.20 -24.06
C ILE A 86 16.40 -5.14 -24.63
N GLN A 87 17.33 -5.93 -24.10
CA GLN A 87 18.72 -5.99 -24.57
C GLN A 87 18.87 -6.71 -25.92
N ASN A 88 17.89 -7.53 -26.29
CA ASN A 88 17.91 -8.21 -27.58
C ASN A 88 17.71 -7.19 -28.73
N LYS A 89 18.74 -7.05 -29.58
CA LYS A 89 18.75 -6.10 -30.72
C LYS A 89 17.73 -6.44 -31.79
N ASP A 90 17.38 -7.71 -31.93
CA ASP A 90 16.43 -8.22 -32.93
C ASP A 90 14.97 -8.02 -32.48
N ASN A 91 14.73 -7.51 -31.28
CA ASN A 91 13.39 -7.21 -30.80
C ASN A 91 12.91 -5.84 -31.32
N PRO A 92 11.94 -5.78 -32.23
CA PRO A 92 11.45 -4.51 -32.77
C PRO A 92 10.74 -3.64 -31.74
N TYR A 93 10.25 -4.24 -30.64
CA TYR A 93 9.54 -3.55 -29.53
C TYR A 93 10.46 -3.11 -28.40
N ARG A 94 11.78 -3.31 -28.50
CA ARG A 94 12.74 -3.03 -27.41
C ARG A 94 12.63 -1.63 -26.85
N ILE A 95 12.42 -0.61 -27.71
CA ILE A 95 12.32 0.80 -27.29
C ILE A 95 11.04 1.02 -26.48
N ASN A 96 9.92 0.50 -26.97
CA ASN A 96 8.63 0.65 -26.30
C ASN A 96 8.60 -0.11 -24.96
N LEU A 97 9.11 -1.34 -24.95
CA LEU A 97 9.23 -2.14 -23.73
C LEU A 97 10.16 -1.48 -22.70
N SER A 98 11.24 -0.82 -23.15
CA SER A 98 12.13 -0.05 -22.29
C SER A 98 11.41 1.15 -21.66
N LYS A 99 10.65 1.90 -22.48
CA LYS A 99 9.82 3.02 -21.98
C LYS A 99 8.80 2.54 -20.96
N CYS A 100 8.08 1.44 -21.21
CA CYS A 100 7.12 0.86 -20.28
C CYS A 100 7.81 0.44 -18.96
N ARG A 101 8.96 -0.23 -19.05
CA ARG A 101 9.74 -0.63 -17.87
C ARG A 101 10.13 0.58 -17.02
N ASN A 102 10.65 1.63 -17.63
CA ASN A 102 11.08 2.83 -16.91
C ASN A 102 9.89 3.55 -16.25
N LYS A 103 8.75 3.64 -16.93
CA LYS A 103 7.50 4.16 -16.34
C LYS A 103 7.05 3.32 -15.15
N LEU A 104 7.06 1.99 -15.26
CA LEU A 104 6.68 1.10 -14.16
C LEU A 104 7.60 1.27 -12.96
N LEU A 105 8.93 1.34 -13.17
CA LEU A 105 9.89 1.56 -12.08
C LEU A 105 9.64 2.88 -11.37
N SER A 106 9.40 3.96 -12.12
CA SER A 106 9.06 5.27 -11.55
C SER A 106 7.78 5.21 -10.71
N LYS A 107 6.72 4.53 -11.21
CA LYS A 107 5.46 4.39 -10.46
C LYS A 107 5.65 3.55 -9.19
N ILE A 108 6.44 2.48 -9.23
CA ILE A 108 6.77 1.67 -8.05
C ILE A 108 7.48 2.51 -6.99
N GLN A 109 8.42 3.37 -7.38
CA GLN A 109 9.09 4.27 -6.42
C GLN A 109 8.10 5.22 -5.74
N ILE A 110 7.16 5.80 -6.50
CA ILE A 110 6.12 6.68 -5.96
C ILE A 110 5.20 5.90 -5.00
N ILE A 111 4.76 4.71 -5.39
CA ILE A 111 3.91 3.83 -4.55
C ILE A 111 4.62 3.51 -3.24
N ASN A 112 5.89 3.11 -3.30
CA ASN A 112 6.68 2.79 -2.10
C ASN A 112 6.82 4.01 -1.18
N LEU A 113 7.08 5.19 -1.73
CA LEU A 113 7.20 6.44 -0.97
C LEU A 113 5.89 6.81 -0.28
N LEU A 114 4.76 6.76 -1.02
CA LEU A 114 3.44 7.10 -0.46
C LEU A 114 3.01 6.07 0.59
N SER A 115 3.21 4.78 0.32
CA SER A 115 2.89 3.71 1.28
C SER A 115 3.70 3.85 2.57
N ALA A 116 4.99 4.19 2.47
CA ALA A 116 5.83 4.43 3.65
C ALA A 116 5.34 5.65 4.45
N LYS A 117 4.94 6.72 3.78
CA LYS A 117 4.37 7.92 4.45
C LYS A 117 3.06 7.60 5.16
N ILE A 118 2.15 6.87 4.52
CA ILE A 118 0.87 6.46 5.12
C ILE A 118 1.12 5.59 6.33
N LYS A 119 2.02 4.60 6.22
CA LYS A 119 2.39 3.74 7.34
C LYS A 119 2.94 4.54 8.51
N ALA A 120 3.87 5.47 8.26
CA ALA A 120 4.45 6.32 9.30
C ALA A 120 3.38 7.17 10.01
N LEU A 121 2.42 7.72 9.25
CA LEU A 121 1.30 8.47 9.80
C LEU A 121 0.42 7.61 10.69
N MET A 122 0.08 6.40 10.26
CA MET A 122 -0.74 5.46 11.02
C MET A 122 -0.02 4.99 12.30
N ASP A 123 1.27 4.66 12.21
CA ASP A 123 2.08 4.25 13.35
C ASP A 123 2.19 5.38 14.38
N HIS A 124 2.38 6.62 13.95
CA HIS A 124 2.40 7.79 14.83
C HIS A 124 1.04 8.01 15.50
N SER A 125 -0.05 7.89 14.77
CA SER A 125 -1.41 8.03 15.33
C SER A 125 -1.72 6.94 16.35
N ALA A 126 -1.34 5.70 16.09
CA ALA A 126 -1.50 4.58 17.02
C ALA A 126 -0.68 4.79 18.31
N LEU A 127 0.56 5.28 18.19
CA LEU A 127 1.40 5.59 19.35
C LEU A 127 0.82 6.73 20.19
N SER A 128 0.32 7.77 19.53
CA SER A 128 -0.34 8.91 20.21
C SER A 128 -1.58 8.46 20.97
N LEU A 129 -2.42 7.63 20.36
CA LEU A 129 -3.60 7.05 21.02
C LEU A 129 -3.21 6.20 22.22
N LYS A 130 -2.20 5.33 22.08
CA LYS A 130 -1.69 4.50 23.20
C LYS A 130 -1.21 5.35 24.37
N LYS A 131 -0.48 6.45 24.11
CA LYS A 131 -0.04 7.38 25.16
C LYS A 131 -1.21 8.07 25.84
N SER A 132 -2.21 8.50 25.08
CA SER A 132 -3.43 9.13 25.61
C SER A 132 -4.22 8.18 26.51
N LEU A 133 -4.38 6.91 26.08
CA LEU A 133 -5.05 5.89 26.89
C LEU A 133 -4.27 5.57 28.18
N ALA A 134 -2.94 5.46 28.11
CA ALA A 134 -2.10 5.25 29.28
C ALA A 134 -2.20 6.42 30.26
N PHE A 135 -2.23 7.65 29.78
CA PHE A 135 -2.44 8.85 30.60
C PHE A 135 -3.81 8.82 31.31
N ILE A 136 -4.89 8.56 30.57
CA ILE A 136 -6.25 8.47 31.12
C ILE A 136 -6.31 7.37 32.19
N HIS A 137 -5.71 6.22 31.96
CA HIS A 137 -5.67 5.11 32.91
C HIS A 137 -4.92 5.52 34.19
N SER A 138 -3.75 6.14 34.06
CA SER A 138 -2.95 6.58 35.21
C SER A 138 -3.66 7.66 36.06
N GLU A 139 -4.38 8.58 35.40
CA GLU A 139 -5.19 9.58 36.12
C GLU A 139 -6.43 8.96 36.80
N GLY A 140 -7.04 7.95 36.13
CA GLY A 140 -8.13 7.17 36.70
C GLY A 140 -7.69 6.39 37.96
N GLU A 141 -6.52 5.78 37.94
CA GLU A 141 -5.94 5.09 39.09
C GLU A 141 -5.65 6.06 40.26
N LYS A 142 -5.10 7.23 39.97
CA LYS A 142 -4.87 8.28 41.00
C LYS A 142 -6.17 8.77 41.59
N ALA A 143 -7.23 8.90 40.80
CA ALA A 143 -8.55 9.32 41.28
C ALA A 143 -9.23 8.24 42.15
N ASN A 144 -8.93 6.96 41.90
CA ASN A 144 -9.45 5.82 42.65
C ASN A 144 -8.55 5.40 43.84
N SER A 145 -7.36 6.00 43.99
CA SER A 145 -6.52 5.77 45.15
C SER A 145 -7.21 6.35 46.37
N PRO A 146 -7.51 5.53 47.40
CA PRO A 146 -8.10 6.06 48.61
C PRO A 146 -7.11 7.06 49.21
N TYR A 147 -7.53 8.32 49.34
CA TYR A 147 -6.80 9.32 50.09
C TYR A 147 -6.79 8.87 51.54
N GLU A 148 -5.71 8.29 51.99
CA GLU A 148 -5.41 8.18 53.41
C GLU A 148 -5.14 9.57 53.97
N SER A 149 -6.19 10.31 54.19
CA SER A 149 -6.16 11.47 55.06
C SER A 149 -6.78 11.04 56.38
N ASN A 150 -5.94 10.72 57.36
CA ASN A 150 -6.28 10.56 58.77
C ASN A 150 -7.53 9.70 59.11
N GLY A 151 -7.58 8.48 58.60
CA GLY A 151 -8.46 7.45 59.14
C GLY A 151 -9.98 7.62 58.93
N GLN A 152 -10.43 8.51 58.07
CA GLN A 152 -11.84 8.62 57.71
C GLN A 152 -12.04 8.50 56.17
N VAL A 153 -12.57 7.38 55.75
CA VAL A 153 -13.07 7.17 54.39
C VAL A 153 -14.37 7.94 54.25
N SER A 154 -14.38 9.02 53.49
CA SER A 154 -15.63 9.69 53.16
C SER A 154 -16.21 9.03 51.88
N GLU A 155 -17.27 8.25 52.03
CA GLU A 155 -18.01 7.58 50.95
C GLU A 155 -18.70 8.55 49.97
N GLY A 156 -18.55 9.88 50.17
CA GLY A 156 -19.31 10.89 49.41
C GLY A 156 -18.65 11.42 48.14
N SER A 157 -17.39 11.08 47.80
CA SER A 157 -16.65 11.78 46.74
C SER A 157 -16.71 11.13 45.38
N LEU A 158 -17.22 9.90 45.23
CA LEU A 158 -17.24 9.16 43.98
C LEU A 158 -18.39 9.55 43.02
N GLN A 159 -19.54 10.06 43.58
CA GLN A 159 -20.70 10.41 42.75
C GLN A 159 -20.63 11.80 42.11
N SER A 160 -19.88 12.74 42.66
CA SER A 160 -19.82 14.11 42.15
C SER A 160 -18.79 14.34 41.02
N ARG A 161 -17.98 13.33 40.68
CA ARG A 161 -16.98 13.41 39.61
C ARG A 161 -17.33 12.65 38.33
N MET A 162 -18.50 12.02 38.27
CA MET A 162 -19.02 11.33 37.10
C MET A 162 -20.14 12.11 36.37
N VAL A 163 -20.21 13.42 36.55
CA VAL A 163 -21.12 14.30 35.81
C VAL A 163 -20.30 15.30 35.01
#